data_b118d8ad855ba7508650a182defac36a
#
_entry.id   b118d8ad855ba7508650a182defac36a
#
_cell.length_a   1.000
_cell.length_b   1.000
_cell.length_c   1.000
_cell.angle_alpha   90.00
_cell.angle_beta   90.00
_cell.angle_gamma   90.00
#
_symmetry.space_group_name_H-M   'P 1'
#
loop_
_entity.id
_entity.type
_entity.pdbx_description
1 polymer ?
#
loop_
_entity_poly.entity_id
_entity_poly.type
_entity_poly.pdbx_seq_one_letter_code
_entity_poly.pdbx_strand_id
1 'polypeptide(L)'
;GYKVGCTSETIRRQLSINHCVTGRLFDSERHRSGVILSRSEFATPAIEGELAVELERAPSDADFQTDGIPSCVASIFPVIELHHRVMRGAQPTAAELIANNAINGGFVAGNPAFADDFSPGCLRDAGLSIQLNGGVIDEYSGPQLVHTINSSLKWLHEMMRDRGERLEAGQVILT
;
A
#
# COMPACT_ATOMS: atom_id res chain seq x y z
N GLY A 1 8.09 3.69 7.16
CA GLY A 1 7.44 3.59 5.84
C GLY A 1 6.09 4.29 5.79
N TYR A 2 5.35 4.06 4.72
CA TYR A 2 4.06 4.71 4.48
C TYR A 2 3.06 3.73 3.85
N LYS A 3 1.78 3.98 4.04
CA LYS A 3 0.72 3.42 3.19
C LYS A 3 0.07 4.52 2.37
N VAL A 4 -0.41 4.17 1.18
CA VAL A 4 -1.25 5.03 0.34
C VAL A 4 -2.64 4.43 0.28
N GLY A 5 -3.59 5.05 0.94
CA GLY A 5 -4.98 4.63 0.96
C GLY A 5 -5.87 5.44 0.03
N CYS A 6 -7.09 4.97 -0.20
CA CYS A 6 -8.07 5.58 -1.10
C CYS A 6 -7.55 5.70 -2.55
N THR A 7 -6.81 4.71 -3.01
CA THR A 7 -6.26 4.67 -4.38
C THR A 7 -7.36 4.52 -5.44
N SER A 8 -8.47 3.87 -5.10
CA SER A 8 -9.64 3.72 -5.96
C SER A 8 -10.45 5.01 -6.09
N GLU A 9 -10.78 5.41 -7.32
CA GLU A 9 -11.67 6.55 -7.57
C GLU A 9 -13.06 6.36 -6.96
N THR A 10 -13.56 5.12 -6.96
CA THR A 10 -14.86 4.77 -6.36
C THR A 10 -14.87 5.08 -4.87
N ILE A 11 -13.83 4.68 -4.15
CA ILE A 11 -13.70 4.96 -2.71
C ILE A 11 -13.57 6.46 -2.46
N ARG A 12 -12.77 7.17 -3.27
CA ARG A 12 -12.66 8.64 -3.13
C ARG A 12 -13.99 9.34 -3.33
N ARG A 13 -14.79 8.92 -4.30
CA ARG A 13 -16.16 9.46 -4.52
C ARG A 13 -17.08 9.19 -3.33
N GLN A 14 -17.06 7.97 -2.77
CA GLN A 14 -17.85 7.60 -1.59
C GLN A 14 -17.50 8.44 -0.36
N LEU A 15 -16.22 8.76 -0.19
CA LEU A 15 -15.71 9.56 0.92
C LEU A 15 -15.73 11.07 0.63
N SER A 16 -16.16 11.48 -0.56
CA SER A 16 -16.18 12.89 -1.01
C SER A 16 -14.80 13.55 -0.92
N ILE A 17 -13.74 12.82 -1.27
CA ILE A 17 -12.36 13.30 -1.36
C ILE A 17 -11.86 13.20 -2.79
N ASN A 18 -10.91 14.06 -3.16
CA ASN A 18 -10.35 14.13 -4.52
C ASN A 18 -8.88 13.67 -4.60
N HIS A 19 -8.32 13.20 -3.51
CA HIS A 19 -6.93 12.72 -3.43
C HIS A 19 -6.83 11.45 -2.59
N CYS A 20 -5.71 10.75 -2.71
CA CYS A 20 -5.36 9.66 -1.81
C CYS A 20 -5.10 10.17 -0.40
N VAL A 21 -5.08 9.29 0.57
CA VAL A 21 -4.65 9.56 1.94
C VAL A 21 -3.39 8.77 2.25
N THR A 22 -2.59 9.22 3.21
CA THR A 22 -1.41 8.47 3.64
C THR A 22 -1.43 8.21 5.13
N GLY A 23 -0.89 7.05 5.53
CA GLY A 23 -0.58 6.68 6.90
C GLY A 23 0.90 6.35 7.06
N ARG A 24 1.38 6.36 8.30
CA ARG A 24 2.74 5.93 8.66
C ARG A 24 2.74 4.43 8.97
N LEU A 25 3.80 3.73 8.56
CA LEU A 25 4.09 2.36 8.95
C LEU A 25 5.21 2.37 9.97
N PHE A 26 5.02 1.64 11.06
CA PHE A 26 5.99 1.49 12.13
C PHE A 26 6.57 0.08 12.13
N ASP A 27 7.85 -0.08 12.48
CA ASP A 27 8.52 -1.38 12.50
C ASP A 27 7.87 -2.35 13.49
N SER A 28 7.31 -1.83 14.59
CA SER A 28 6.57 -2.60 15.59
C SER A 28 5.26 -3.21 15.06
N GLU A 29 4.75 -2.72 13.94
CA GLU A 29 3.49 -3.14 13.30
C GLU A 29 3.71 -4.05 12.09
N ARG A 30 4.98 -4.36 11.78
CA ARG A 30 5.35 -5.29 10.71
C ARG A 30 5.38 -6.73 11.23
N HIS A 31 4.49 -7.56 10.75
CA HIS A 31 4.41 -8.98 11.08
C HIS A 31 4.93 -9.85 9.93
N ARG A 32 5.39 -11.05 10.27
CA ARG A 32 5.82 -12.05 9.27
C ARG A 32 4.65 -12.94 8.88
N SER A 33 4.68 -13.49 7.68
CA SER A 33 3.74 -14.51 7.22
C SER A 33 3.63 -15.67 8.21
N GLY A 34 2.41 -16.15 8.45
CA GLY A 34 2.11 -17.19 9.44
C GLY A 34 1.86 -16.68 10.86
N VAL A 35 1.91 -15.36 11.10
CA VAL A 35 1.57 -14.78 12.41
C VAL A 35 0.12 -15.09 12.80
N ILE A 36 -0.10 -15.29 14.10
CA ILE A 36 -1.44 -15.39 14.69
C ILE A 36 -1.66 -14.13 15.50
N LEU A 37 -2.66 -13.34 15.11
CA LEU A 37 -3.03 -12.09 15.77
C LEU A 37 -4.40 -12.23 16.42
N SER A 38 -4.57 -11.62 17.59
CA SER A 38 -5.86 -11.60 18.25
C SER A 38 -6.74 -10.50 17.67
N ARG A 39 -7.95 -10.87 17.24
CA ARG A 39 -8.94 -9.90 16.76
C ARG A 39 -9.24 -8.80 17.79
N SER A 40 -9.12 -9.10 19.07
CA SER A 40 -9.38 -8.14 20.16
C SER A 40 -8.36 -7.01 20.26
N GLU A 41 -7.21 -7.12 19.59
CA GLU A 41 -6.18 -6.08 19.51
C GLU A 41 -6.56 -4.96 18.54
N PHE A 42 -7.57 -5.18 17.68
CA PHE A 42 -7.97 -4.26 16.62
C PHE A 42 -9.39 -3.73 16.85
N ALA A 43 -9.56 -2.42 16.79
CA ALA A 43 -10.88 -1.80 16.77
C ALA A 43 -11.48 -1.91 15.35
N THR A 44 -12.68 -2.48 15.26
CA THR A 44 -13.40 -2.69 13.98
C THR A 44 -12.47 -3.28 12.88
N PRO A 45 -11.87 -4.46 13.13
CA PRO A 45 -10.84 -5.00 12.24
C PRO A 45 -11.39 -5.33 10.85
N ALA A 46 -10.59 -5.04 9.85
CA ALA A 46 -10.71 -5.52 8.49
C ALA A 46 -9.31 -5.83 7.95
N ILE A 47 -9.24 -6.50 6.82
CA ILE A 47 -7.98 -6.81 6.13
C ILE A 47 -8.11 -6.47 4.65
N GLU A 48 -7.01 -6.02 4.06
CA GLU A 48 -6.87 -5.81 2.61
C GLU A 48 -5.64 -6.55 2.12
N GLY A 49 -5.75 -7.20 0.95
CA GLY A 49 -4.61 -7.78 0.26
C GLY A 49 -4.05 -6.78 -0.72
N GLU A 50 -2.76 -6.50 -0.62
CA GLU A 50 -2.07 -5.48 -1.40
C GLU A 50 -0.68 -5.94 -1.83
N LEU A 51 0.00 -5.10 -2.63
CA LEU A 51 1.44 -5.16 -2.82
C LEU A 51 2.11 -4.02 -2.06
N ALA A 52 3.24 -4.34 -1.46
CA ALA A 52 4.15 -3.35 -0.92
C ALA A 52 5.41 -3.29 -1.76
N VAL A 53 6.04 -2.12 -1.78
CA VAL A 53 7.36 -1.92 -2.37
C VAL A 53 8.33 -1.45 -1.30
N GLU A 54 9.60 -1.83 -1.46
CA GLU A 54 10.73 -1.27 -0.70
C GLU A 54 11.57 -0.42 -1.63
N LEU A 55 11.95 0.77 -1.20
CA LEU A 55 12.74 1.69 -2.01
C LEU A 55 14.24 1.39 -1.90
N GLU A 56 14.93 1.30 -3.03
CA GLU A 56 16.40 1.27 -3.12
C GLU A 56 17.02 2.64 -2.85
N ARG A 57 16.34 3.69 -3.31
CA ARG A 57 16.75 5.09 -3.18
C ARG A 57 15.55 6.02 -3.13
N ALA A 58 15.81 7.28 -2.80
CA ALA A 58 14.80 8.33 -2.94
C ALA A 58 14.29 8.40 -4.38
N PRO A 59 12.95 8.44 -4.60
CA PRO A 59 12.38 8.66 -5.92
C PRO A 59 12.73 10.04 -6.49
N SER A 60 12.75 10.12 -7.81
CA SER A 60 12.84 11.35 -8.59
C SER A 60 11.73 11.42 -9.64
N ASP A 61 11.45 12.59 -10.19
CA ASP A 61 10.42 12.75 -11.24
C ASP A 61 10.71 11.86 -12.48
N ALA A 62 11.99 11.54 -12.74
CA ALA A 62 12.37 10.66 -13.84
C ALA A 62 11.91 9.20 -13.67
N ASP A 63 11.75 8.73 -12.43
CA ASP A 63 11.30 7.38 -12.14
C ASP A 63 9.85 7.12 -12.59
N PHE A 64 9.06 8.18 -12.75
CA PHE A 64 7.63 8.10 -13.10
C PHE A 64 7.35 8.44 -14.59
N GLN A 65 8.38 8.44 -15.43
CA GLN A 65 8.23 8.70 -16.87
C GLN A 65 7.91 7.43 -17.69
N THR A 66 7.86 6.28 -17.06
CA THR A 66 7.57 4.98 -17.68
C THR A 66 6.29 4.38 -17.12
N ASP A 67 5.62 3.55 -17.93
CA ASP A 67 4.41 2.82 -17.51
C ASP A 67 4.75 1.54 -16.67
N GLY A 68 6.03 1.33 -16.36
CA GLY A 68 6.52 0.18 -15.60
C GLY A 68 6.64 0.47 -14.10
N ILE A 69 7.31 -0.44 -13.40
CA ILE A 69 7.70 -0.23 -12.01
C ILE A 69 8.80 0.83 -11.97
N PRO A 70 8.67 1.86 -11.10
CA PRO A 70 9.69 2.89 -10.96
C PRO A 70 11.06 2.31 -10.58
N SER A 71 12.13 2.80 -11.22
CA SER A 71 13.49 2.26 -11.03
C SER A 71 14.08 2.52 -9.64
N CYS A 72 13.39 3.27 -8.79
CA CYS A 72 13.74 3.46 -7.38
C CYS A 72 13.27 2.31 -6.47
N VAL A 73 12.55 1.31 -7.00
CA VAL A 73 12.03 0.16 -6.25
C VAL A 73 13.08 -0.95 -6.19
N ALA A 74 13.46 -1.36 -4.98
CA ALA A 74 14.38 -2.49 -4.74
C ALA A 74 13.64 -3.84 -4.76
N SER A 75 12.46 -3.91 -4.14
CA SER A 75 11.69 -5.14 -4.05
C SER A 75 10.19 -4.89 -4.00
N ILE A 76 9.42 -5.91 -4.39
CA ILE A 76 7.96 -5.94 -4.30
C ILE A 76 7.56 -7.21 -3.56
N PHE A 77 6.57 -7.12 -2.69
CA PHE A 77 6.08 -8.28 -1.95
C PHE A 77 4.58 -8.14 -1.63
N PRO A 78 3.86 -9.28 -1.56
CA PRO A 78 2.47 -9.28 -1.15
C PRO A 78 2.37 -8.96 0.34
N VAL A 79 1.34 -8.23 0.71
CA VAL A 79 1.02 -7.91 2.10
C VAL A 79 -0.46 -8.13 2.38
N ILE A 80 -0.76 -8.39 3.65
CA ILE A 80 -2.10 -8.24 4.19
C ILE A 80 -2.06 -7.01 5.09
N GLU A 81 -2.70 -5.92 4.68
CA GLU A 81 -2.88 -4.77 5.54
C GLU A 81 -3.91 -5.08 6.63
N LEU A 82 -3.63 -4.62 7.84
CA LEU A 82 -4.48 -4.77 9.01
C LEU A 82 -5.13 -3.43 9.33
N HIS A 83 -6.44 -3.41 9.45
CA HIS A 83 -7.17 -2.19 9.79
C HIS A 83 -7.44 -2.09 11.30
N HIS A 84 -7.22 -0.90 11.84
CA HIS A 84 -7.52 -0.51 13.21
C HIS A 84 -8.34 0.78 13.21
N ARG A 85 -9.66 0.63 13.02
CA ARG A 85 -10.57 1.77 12.90
C ARG A 85 -11.15 2.13 14.27
N VAL A 86 -10.62 3.19 14.88
CA VAL A 86 -11.08 3.69 16.19
C VAL A 86 -12.13 4.79 16.12
N MET A 87 -12.43 5.29 14.91
CA MET A 87 -13.42 6.34 14.70
C MET A 87 -14.83 5.83 14.96
N ARG A 88 -15.69 6.74 15.44
CA ARG A 88 -17.13 6.48 15.62
C ARG A 88 -17.89 6.85 14.35
N GLY A 89 -19.05 6.21 14.16
CA GLY A 89 -19.93 6.48 13.03
C GLY A 89 -19.69 5.55 11.82
N ALA A 90 -20.58 5.66 10.83
CA ALA A 90 -20.62 4.73 9.71
C ALA A 90 -19.56 5.03 8.65
N GLN A 91 -19.35 6.30 8.35
CA GLN A 91 -18.36 6.71 7.33
C GLN A 91 -17.46 7.82 7.90
N PRO A 92 -16.12 7.65 7.78
CA PRO A 92 -15.18 8.68 8.20
C PRO A 92 -15.10 9.82 7.17
N THR A 93 -14.77 11.00 7.63
CA THR A 93 -14.26 12.08 6.77
C THR A 93 -12.79 11.85 6.42
N ALA A 94 -12.27 12.54 5.41
CA ALA A 94 -10.84 12.50 5.07
C ALA A 94 -9.95 12.90 6.27
N ALA A 95 -10.36 13.92 7.02
CA ALA A 95 -9.62 14.38 8.21
C ALA A 95 -9.56 13.29 9.30
N GLU A 96 -10.66 12.59 9.54
CA GLU A 96 -10.70 11.48 10.49
C GLU A 96 -9.84 10.30 10.03
N LEU A 97 -9.85 9.97 8.73
CA LEU A 97 -8.96 8.94 8.17
C LEU A 97 -7.48 9.29 8.41
N ILE A 98 -7.07 10.51 8.09
CA ILE A 98 -5.70 10.98 8.30
C ILE A 98 -5.35 10.97 9.79
N ALA A 99 -6.24 11.46 10.66
CA ALA A 99 -6.04 11.48 12.11
C ALA A 99 -5.92 10.08 12.71
N ASN A 100 -6.58 9.08 12.13
CA ASN A 100 -6.46 7.66 12.50
C ASN A 100 -5.40 6.92 11.65
N ASN A 101 -4.35 7.62 11.23
CA ASN A 101 -3.24 7.03 10.46
C ASN A 101 -3.72 6.24 9.22
N ALA A 102 -4.73 6.76 8.50
CA ALA A 102 -5.41 6.09 7.41
C ALA A 102 -5.93 4.68 7.77
N ILE A 103 -6.41 4.52 9.00
CA ILE A 103 -6.86 3.27 9.64
C ILE A 103 -5.81 2.14 9.71
N ASN A 104 -4.53 2.45 9.48
CA ASN A 104 -3.47 1.46 9.59
C ASN A 104 -3.39 0.89 11.02
N GLY A 105 -3.33 -0.43 11.11
CA GLY A 105 -3.06 -1.20 12.33
C GLY A 105 -1.87 -2.14 12.16
N GLY A 106 -1.11 -1.95 11.08
CA GLY A 106 0.03 -2.79 10.73
C GLY A 106 -0.18 -3.62 9.48
N PHE A 107 0.76 -4.49 9.18
CA PHE A 107 0.69 -5.38 8.02
C PHE A 107 1.45 -6.67 8.22
N VAL A 108 1.01 -7.72 7.53
CA VAL A 108 1.70 -9.01 7.45
C VAL A 108 2.42 -9.08 6.11
N ALA A 109 3.75 -9.17 6.14
CA ALA A 109 4.58 -9.21 4.94
C ALA A 109 4.79 -10.64 4.44
N GLY A 110 4.62 -10.85 3.15
CA GLY A 110 5.08 -12.03 2.42
C GLY A 110 6.57 -11.97 2.08
N ASN A 111 7.04 -12.94 1.31
CA ASN A 111 8.42 -12.96 0.83
C ASN A 111 8.62 -11.91 -0.27
N PRO A 112 9.69 -11.13 -0.23
CA PRO A 112 10.01 -10.17 -1.29
C PRO A 112 10.50 -10.90 -2.55
N ALA A 113 10.15 -10.34 -3.70
CA ALA A 113 10.83 -10.55 -4.96
C ALA A 113 11.64 -9.30 -5.29
N PHE A 114 12.91 -9.46 -5.67
CA PHE A 114 13.83 -8.35 -5.87
C PHE A 114 13.72 -7.77 -7.29
N ALA A 115 14.18 -6.53 -7.46
CA ALA A 115 14.08 -5.81 -8.74
C ALA A 115 14.74 -6.56 -9.90
N ASP A 116 15.83 -7.27 -9.66
CA ASP A 116 16.53 -8.09 -10.66
C ASP A 116 15.71 -9.29 -11.15
N ASP A 117 14.73 -9.73 -10.37
CA ASP A 117 13.78 -10.78 -10.74
C ASP A 117 12.63 -10.25 -11.61
N PHE A 118 12.48 -8.91 -11.69
CA PHE A 118 11.45 -8.25 -12.48
C PHE A 118 11.99 -7.84 -13.85
N SER A 119 11.97 -8.76 -14.81
CA SER A 119 12.00 -8.29 -16.20
C SER A 119 10.77 -7.40 -16.45
N PRO A 120 10.83 -6.39 -17.34
CA PRO A 120 9.72 -5.47 -17.59
C PRO A 120 8.37 -6.12 -17.96
N GLY A 121 8.36 -7.43 -18.26
CA GLY A 121 7.15 -8.22 -18.51
C GLY A 121 6.65 -9.05 -17.33
N CYS A 122 7.48 -9.30 -16.33
CA CYS A 122 7.18 -10.28 -15.27
C CYS A 122 5.92 -9.95 -14.47
N LEU A 123 5.73 -8.70 -14.06
CA LEU A 123 4.52 -8.28 -13.35
C LEU A 123 3.30 -8.12 -14.27
N ARG A 124 3.50 -7.96 -15.59
CA ARG A 124 2.37 -7.86 -16.52
C ARG A 124 1.58 -9.16 -16.58
N ASP A 125 2.26 -10.29 -16.44
CA ASP A 125 1.66 -11.63 -16.47
C ASP A 125 1.38 -12.19 -15.06
N ALA A 126 1.70 -11.42 -14.02
CA ALA A 126 1.44 -11.78 -12.64
C ALA A 126 -0.04 -11.56 -12.25
N GLY A 127 -0.44 -12.15 -11.15
CA GLY A 127 -1.73 -11.92 -10.51
C GLY A 127 -1.60 -11.93 -9.01
N LEU A 128 -2.44 -11.18 -8.32
CA LEU A 128 -2.62 -11.23 -6.88
C LEU A 128 -4.01 -11.82 -6.60
N SER A 129 -4.04 -12.98 -5.96
CA SER A 129 -5.29 -13.63 -5.51
C SER A 129 -5.37 -13.56 -3.99
N ILE A 130 -6.49 -13.09 -3.49
CA ILE A 130 -6.77 -13.01 -2.06
C ILE A 130 -7.74 -14.12 -1.69
N GLN A 131 -7.34 -14.95 -0.74
CA GLN A 131 -8.13 -16.09 -0.30
C GLN A 131 -8.49 -15.99 1.19
N LEU A 132 -9.72 -16.30 1.51
CA LEU A 132 -10.21 -16.42 2.88
C LEU A 132 -10.81 -17.82 3.09
N ASN A 133 -10.28 -18.56 4.06
CA ASN A 133 -10.71 -19.93 4.38
C ASN A 133 -10.72 -20.88 3.16
N GLY A 134 -9.75 -20.70 2.24
CA GLY A 134 -9.61 -21.50 1.02
C GLY A 134 -10.48 -21.07 -0.15
N GLY A 135 -11.34 -20.07 0.02
CA GLY A 135 -12.12 -19.45 -1.07
C GLY A 135 -11.48 -18.16 -1.57
N VAL A 136 -11.40 -17.98 -2.89
CA VAL A 136 -10.96 -16.72 -3.50
C VAL A 136 -12.02 -15.66 -3.26
N ILE A 137 -11.62 -14.50 -2.72
CA ILE A 137 -12.50 -13.37 -2.43
C ILE A 137 -12.21 -12.16 -3.33
N ASP A 138 -10.99 -12.08 -3.89
CA ASP A 138 -10.61 -11.02 -4.83
C ASP A 138 -9.41 -11.44 -5.69
N GLU A 139 -9.29 -10.84 -6.88
CA GLU A 139 -8.21 -11.08 -7.84
C GLU A 139 -7.85 -9.81 -8.59
N TYR A 140 -6.55 -9.57 -8.76
CA TYR A 140 -6.00 -8.42 -9.49
C TYR A 140 -5.03 -8.89 -10.57
N SER A 141 -5.12 -8.30 -11.76
CA SER A 141 -4.20 -8.57 -12.86
C SER A 141 -2.92 -7.75 -12.74
N GLY A 142 -1.85 -8.24 -13.34
CA GLY A 142 -0.54 -7.57 -13.34
C GLY A 142 -0.57 -6.12 -13.82
N PRO A 143 -1.25 -5.78 -14.93
CA PRO A 143 -1.39 -4.38 -15.36
C PRO A 143 -2.04 -3.47 -14.32
N GLN A 144 -3.05 -3.95 -13.58
CA GLN A 144 -3.67 -3.19 -12.49
C GLN A 144 -2.69 -2.98 -11.34
N LEU A 145 -1.95 -4.02 -10.96
CA LEU A 145 -0.94 -3.96 -9.89
C LEU A 145 0.17 -2.96 -10.22
N VAL A 146 0.73 -3.03 -11.43
CA VAL A 146 1.75 -2.07 -11.92
C VAL A 146 1.22 -0.64 -11.89
N HIS A 147 -0.01 -0.43 -12.38
CA HIS A 147 -0.63 0.88 -12.38
C HIS A 147 -0.82 1.42 -10.95
N THR A 148 -1.28 0.58 -10.02
CA THR A 148 -1.49 0.98 -8.61
C THR A 148 -0.17 1.35 -7.95
N ILE A 149 0.89 0.54 -8.12
CA ILE A 149 2.22 0.83 -7.58
C ILE A 149 2.72 2.18 -8.12
N ASN A 150 2.71 2.36 -9.44
CA ASN A 150 3.23 3.57 -10.08
C ASN A 150 2.46 4.81 -9.60
N SER A 151 1.13 4.79 -9.68
CA SER A 151 0.29 5.93 -9.30
C SER A 151 0.38 6.27 -7.82
N SER A 152 0.45 5.27 -6.94
CA SER A 152 0.58 5.47 -5.49
C SER A 152 1.93 6.07 -5.12
N LEU A 153 3.03 5.53 -5.66
CA LEU A 153 4.37 6.06 -5.41
C LEU A 153 4.53 7.48 -5.95
N LYS A 154 4.04 7.74 -7.17
CA LYS A 154 4.07 9.08 -7.77
C LYS A 154 3.32 10.09 -6.91
N TRP A 155 2.09 9.76 -6.53
CA TRP A 155 1.29 10.63 -5.68
C TRP A 155 1.97 10.91 -4.34
N LEU A 156 2.52 9.87 -3.69
CA LEU A 156 3.21 10.00 -2.41
C LEU A 156 4.48 10.86 -2.55
N HIS A 157 5.26 10.65 -3.61
CA HIS A 157 6.45 11.46 -3.91
C HIS A 157 6.10 12.94 -4.08
N GLU A 158 5.08 13.25 -4.89
CA GLU A 158 4.61 14.61 -5.12
C GLU A 158 4.12 15.28 -3.83
N MET A 159 3.30 14.57 -3.05
CA MET A 159 2.76 15.03 -1.77
C MET A 159 3.88 15.33 -0.75
N MET A 160 4.90 14.46 -0.66
CA MET A 160 6.04 14.66 0.24
C MET A 160 6.85 15.87 -0.19
N ARG A 161 7.14 16.02 -1.49
CA ARG A 161 7.84 17.19 -2.04
C ARG A 161 7.10 18.49 -1.74
N ASP A 162 5.79 18.54 -1.90
CA ASP A 162 4.98 19.72 -1.64
C ASP A 162 4.99 20.14 -0.16
N ARG A 163 5.33 19.20 0.73
CA ARG A 163 5.54 19.46 2.18
C ARG A 163 6.99 19.76 2.55
N GLY A 164 7.91 19.76 1.58
CA GLY A 164 9.33 19.88 1.85
C GLY A 164 9.95 18.64 2.48
N GLU A 165 9.27 17.50 2.40
CA GLU A 165 9.69 16.17 2.85
C GLU A 165 10.16 15.33 1.65
N ARG A 166 10.80 14.20 1.91
CA ARG A 166 11.20 13.24 0.88
C ARG A 166 11.07 11.81 1.36
N LEU A 167 10.89 10.90 0.42
CA LEU A 167 11.03 9.47 0.65
C LEU A 167 12.53 9.09 0.67
N GLU A 168 12.86 8.03 1.37
CA GLU A 168 14.25 7.58 1.56
C GLU A 168 14.41 6.10 1.23
N ALA A 169 15.66 5.68 0.96
CA ALA A 169 16.01 4.27 0.79
C ALA A 169 15.59 3.42 2.00
N GLY A 170 15.18 2.19 1.75
CA GLY A 170 14.74 1.23 2.77
C GLY A 170 13.32 1.47 3.29
N GLN A 171 12.64 2.53 2.87
CA GLN A 171 11.25 2.73 3.24
C GLN A 171 10.33 1.75 2.50
N VAL A 172 9.40 1.17 3.25
CA VAL A 172 8.33 0.33 2.72
C VAL A 172 7.10 1.19 2.46
N ILE A 173 6.48 1.00 1.28
CA ILE A 173 5.25 1.67 0.89
C ILE A 173 4.20 0.61 0.54
N LEU A 174 3.07 0.58 1.23
CA LEU A 174 1.86 -0.17 0.85
C LEU A 174 1.10 0.64 -0.21
N THR A 175 0.61 -0.05 -1.26
CA THR A 175 0.06 0.62 -2.47
C THR A 175 -1.33 0.11 -2.87
#